data_16e3d80578e55d22ca59de1e73438a31
#
_entry.id   16e3d80578e55d22ca59de1e73438a31
#
_cell.length_a   1.000
_cell.length_b   1.000
_cell.length_c   1.000
_cell.angle_alpha   90.00
_cell.angle_beta   90.00
_cell.angle_gamma   90.00
#
_symmetry.space_group_name_H-M   'P 1'
#
loop_
_entity.id
_entity.type
_entity.pdbx_description
1 polymer ?
#
loop_
_entity_poly.entity_id
_entity_poly.type
_entity_poly.pdbx_seq_one_letter_code
_entity_poly.pdbx_strand_id
1 'polypeptide(L)'
;LAFPLDWDGIFDYIGFPAYMKPYAGGGWKNVYRLENKEEFWEKHQETGQLVMMLQEEIVFTEYFRVYCLGGKSVRIMPYEPRNAPHLRYATTHQTEGEELKKLLKTIHDYTIKMNEALGYDFNTVEFAVRDGIPYAIDFCNPAPDADRNSVGEENFAWIVEHAAKLAVEKAKEYVPGKPNIAWG
;
A
#
# COMPACT_ATOMS: atom_id res chain seq x y z
N LEU A 1 -11.07 16.61 -13.42
CA LEU A 1 -11.95 15.86 -14.33
C LEU A 1 -12.87 16.83 -15.06
N ALA A 2 -12.96 16.69 -16.37
CA ALA A 2 -13.95 17.40 -17.19
C ALA A 2 -15.17 16.50 -17.40
N PHE A 3 -16.37 17.08 -17.42
CA PHE A 3 -17.60 16.35 -17.70
C PHE A 3 -18.18 16.76 -19.05
N PRO A 4 -18.75 15.79 -19.81
CA PRO A 4 -18.85 14.36 -19.52
C PRO A 4 -17.46 13.68 -19.50
N LEU A 5 -17.32 12.60 -18.74
CA LEU A 5 -16.07 11.85 -18.72
C LEU A 5 -15.83 11.15 -20.06
N ASP A 6 -14.62 11.24 -20.55
CA ASP A 6 -14.15 10.46 -21.69
C ASP A 6 -13.79 9.04 -21.22
N TRP A 7 -14.80 8.18 -21.13
CA TRP A 7 -14.63 6.82 -20.65
C TRP A 7 -13.74 5.97 -21.57
N ASP A 8 -13.84 6.15 -22.87
CA ASP A 8 -12.98 5.42 -23.80
C ASP A 8 -11.51 5.81 -23.62
N GLY A 9 -11.23 7.11 -23.52
CA GLY A 9 -9.88 7.58 -23.23
C GLY A 9 -9.34 7.11 -21.86
N ILE A 10 -10.21 7.02 -20.83
CA ILE A 10 -9.83 6.47 -19.51
C ILE A 10 -9.48 4.98 -19.64
N PHE A 11 -10.31 4.19 -20.33
CA PHE A 11 -10.06 2.76 -20.50
C PHE A 11 -8.81 2.48 -21.35
N ASP A 12 -8.60 3.26 -22.40
CA ASP A 12 -7.42 3.13 -23.26
C ASP A 12 -6.13 3.51 -22.52
N TYR A 13 -6.20 4.48 -21.58
CA TYR A 13 -5.05 4.88 -20.75
C TYR A 13 -4.72 3.86 -19.67
N ILE A 14 -5.72 3.32 -18.98
CA ILE A 14 -5.51 2.36 -17.87
C ILE A 14 -5.25 0.96 -18.42
N GLY A 15 -5.98 0.55 -19.47
CA GLY A 15 -5.97 -0.82 -19.98
C GLY A 15 -6.74 -1.81 -19.11
N PHE A 16 -6.82 -3.05 -19.60
CA PHE A 16 -7.39 -4.19 -18.87
C PHE A 16 -6.41 -5.39 -18.95
N PRO A 17 -6.35 -6.24 -17.91
CA PRO A 17 -7.12 -6.19 -16.67
C PRO A 17 -6.80 -4.99 -15.79
N ALA A 18 -7.78 -4.52 -15.00
CA ALA A 18 -7.66 -3.40 -14.10
C ALA A 18 -8.32 -3.67 -12.74
N TYR A 19 -7.96 -2.91 -11.73
CA TYR A 19 -8.64 -2.92 -10.44
C TYR A 19 -9.49 -1.66 -10.28
N MET A 20 -10.76 -1.84 -9.89
CA MET A 20 -11.61 -0.77 -9.41
C MET A 20 -11.75 -0.88 -7.90
N LYS A 21 -11.41 0.18 -7.18
CA LYS A 21 -11.42 0.20 -5.72
C LYS A 21 -11.94 1.54 -5.17
N PRO A 22 -12.57 1.58 -3.98
CA PRO A 22 -12.98 2.82 -3.36
C PRO A 22 -11.78 3.73 -3.07
N TYR A 23 -11.98 5.03 -3.23
CA TYR A 23 -11.03 6.05 -2.78
C TYR A 23 -10.73 5.95 -1.28
N ALA A 24 -11.77 5.70 -0.48
CA ALA A 24 -11.66 5.50 0.96
C ALA A 24 -12.24 4.15 1.33
N GLY A 25 -11.48 3.33 2.06
CA GLY A 25 -11.90 1.99 2.45
C GLY A 25 -10.72 1.12 2.86
N GLY A 26 -11.01 -0.16 3.11
CA GLY A 26 -10.00 -1.16 3.49
C GLY A 26 -10.59 -2.56 3.54
N GLY A 27 -9.77 -3.54 3.83
CA GLY A 27 -10.21 -4.94 3.98
C GLY A 27 -10.75 -5.57 2.71
N TRP A 28 -10.34 -5.12 1.53
CA TRP A 28 -10.79 -5.61 0.21
C TRP A 28 -12.28 -5.41 -0.07
N LYS A 29 -12.96 -4.58 0.71
CA LYS A 29 -14.39 -4.30 0.48
C LYS A 29 -14.57 -3.42 -0.76
N ASN A 30 -15.44 -3.86 -1.68
CA ASN A 30 -15.73 -3.21 -2.96
C ASN A 30 -14.47 -3.04 -3.86
N VAL A 31 -13.53 -3.96 -3.77
CA VAL A 31 -12.39 -4.05 -4.68
C VAL A 31 -12.70 -5.11 -5.73
N TYR A 32 -12.68 -4.71 -7.00
CA TYR A 32 -13.04 -5.54 -8.14
C TYR A 32 -11.88 -5.62 -9.11
N ARG A 33 -11.48 -6.83 -9.50
CA ARG A 33 -10.62 -7.07 -10.64
C ARG A 33 -11.49 -7.21 -11.88
N LEU A 34 -11.20 -6.46 -12.92
CA LEU A 34 -12.02 -6.30 -14.12
C LEU A 34 -11.22 -6.72 -15.34
N GLU A 35 -11.79 -7.57 -16.17
CA GLU A 35 -11.14 -8.07 -17.39
C GLU A 35 -11.42 -7.19 -18.62
N ASN A 36 -12.53 -6.41 -18.60
CA ASN A 36 -13.01 -5.65 -19.74
C ASN A 36 -13.96 -4.52 -19.35
N LYS A 37 -14.38 -3.72 -20.34
CA LYS A 37 -15.32 -2.60 -20.18
C LYS A 37 -16.70 -3.04 -19.70
N GLU A 38 -17.16 -4.20 -20.12
CA GLU A 38 -18.48 -4.76 -19.78
C GLU A 38 -18.56 -5.06 -18.28
N GLU A 39 -17.54 -5.74 -17.75
CA GLU A 39 -17.44 -6.00 -16.29
C GLU A 39 -17.29 -4.71 -15.49
N PHE A 40 -16.54 -3.73 -16.02
CA PHE A 40 -16.47 -2.42 -15.38
C PHE A 40 -17.86 -1.82 -15.18
N TRP A 41 -18.69 -1.78 -16.22
CA TRP A 41 -20.03 -1.19 -16.12
C TRP A 41 -20.96 -1.96 -15.20
N GLU A 42 -20.89 -3.30 -15.22
CA GLU A 42 -21.62 -4.14 -14.30
C GLU A 42 -21.27 -3.80 -12.84
N LYS A 43 -19.98 -3.82 -12.50
CA LYS A 43 -19.54 -3.55 -11.13
C LYS A 43 -19.67 -2.10 -10.72
N HIS A 44 -19.49 -1.17 -11.64
CA HIS A 44 -19.68 0.25 -11.36
C HIS A 44 -21.12 0.58 -10.91
N GLN A 45 -22.11 -0.10 -11.45
CA GLN A 45 -23.51 0.06 -11.00
C GLN A 45 -23.73 -0.36 -9.55
N GLU A 46 -22.96 -1.35 -9.06
CA GLU A 46 -23.02 -1.83 -7.68
C GLU A 46 -22.41 -0.85 -6.67
N THR A 47 -21.57 0.08 -7.11
CA THR A 47 -20.82 0.98 -6.23
C THR A 47 -21.64 2.13 -5.65
N GLY A 48 -22.82 2.41 -6.22
CA GLY A 48 -23.71 3.46 -5.74
C GLY A 48 -23.07 4.84 -5.81
N GLN A 49 -22.91 5.48 -4.64
CA GLN A 49 -22.31 6.82 -4.52
C GLN A 49 -20.83 6.81 -4.10
N LEU A 50 -20.18 5.65 -4.11
CA LEU A 50 -18.77 5.57 -3.77
C LEU A 50 -17.92 6.26 -4.84
N VAL A 51 -16.93 7.04 -4.39
CA VAL A 51 -15.87 7.52 -5.27
C VAL A 51 -14.90 6.38 -5.51
N MET A 52 -14.82 5.95 -6.76
CA MET A 52 -13.99 4.82 -7.16
C MET A 52 -12.73 5.28 -7.88
N MET A 53 -11.64 4.56 -7.70
CA MET A 53 -10.41 4.67 -8.47
C MET A 53 -10.30 3.47 -9.41
N LEU A 54 -9.85 3.71 -10.64
CA LEU A 54 -9.48 2.67 -11.59
C LEU A 54 -7.95 2.65 -11.71
N GLN A 55 -7.37 1.49 -11.54
CA GLN A 55 -5.91 1.28 -11.48
C GLN A 55 -5.51 0.12 -12.40
N GLU A 56 -4.45 0.31 -13.21
CA GLU A 56 -3.82 -0.75 -13.98
C GLU A 56 -3.48 -1.95 -13.08
N GLU A 57 -3.73 -3.17 -13.56
CA GLU A 57 -3.20 -4.36 -12.92
C GLU A 57 -1.70 -4.48 -13.18
N ILE A 58 -0.91 -4.57 -12.13
CA ILE A 58 0.51 -4.89 -12.24
C ILE A 58 0.68 -6.40 -12.08
N VAL A 59 0.92 -7.09 -13.19
CA VAL A 59 1.35 -8.50 -13.15
C VAL A 59 2.74 -8.53 -12.55
N PHE A 60 2.87 -9.09 -11.35
CA PHE A 60 4.09 -9.01 -10.56
C PHE A 60 4.79 -10.37 -10.43
N THR A 61 6.11 -10.31 -10.31
CA THR A 61 6.98 -11.44 -9.93
C THR A 61 7.20 -11.48 -8.43
N GLU A 62 7.22 -10.32 -7.78
CA GLU A 62 7.33 -10.18 -6.33
C GLU A 62 6.37 -9.12 -5.80
N TYR A 63 6.00 -9.26 -4.54
CA TYR A 63 5.14 -8.29 -3.87
C TYR A 63 5.63 -8.08 -2.43
N PHE A 64 5.63 -6.83 -2.00
CA PHE A 64 6.09 -6.45 -0.68
C PHE A 64 5.06 -5.62 0.05
N ARG A 65 4.96 -5.82 1.36
CA ARG A 65 4.31 -4.90 2.27
C ARG A 65 5.34 -4.31 3.21
N VAL A 66 5.34 -2.99 3.32
CA VAL A 66 6.42 -2.24 3.95
C VAL A 66 5.86 -1.34 5.02
N TYR A 67 6.22 -1.59 6.29
CA TYR A 67 5.94 -0.65 7.37
C TYR A 67 6.94 0.49 7.36
N CYS A 68 6.45 1.70 7.62
CA CYS A 68 7.27 2.88 7.88
C CYS A 68 6.76 3.60 9.13
N LEU A 69 7.62 3.77 10.12
CA LEU A 69 7.32 4.44 11.38
C LEU A 69 8.24 5.65 11.57
N GLY A 70 7.62 6.80 11.86
CA GLY A 70 8.32 8.07 12.07
C GLY A 70 9.13 8.55 10.87
N GLY A 71 8.80 8.10 9.65
CA GLY A 71 9.53 8.44 8.42
C GLY A 71 10.97 7.92 8.35
N LYS A 72 11.37 7.02 9.25
CA LYS A 72 12.78 6.54 9.35
C LYS A 72 12.96 5.06 9.60
N SER A 73 12.04 4.43 10.33
CA SER A 73 12.12 2.99 10.62
C SER A 73 11.29 2.21 9.60
N VAL A 74 11.97 1.41 8.77
CA VAL A 74 11.35 0.67 7.67
C VAL A 74 11.51 -0.82 7.89
N ARG A 75 10.41 -1.58 7.75
CA ARG A 75 10.38 -3.05 7.75
C ARG A 75 9.77 -3.53 6.45
N ILE A 76 10.56 -4.14 5.59
CA ILE A 76 10.13 -4.71 4.33
C ILE A 76 9.82 -6.19 4.55
N MET A 77 8.64 -6.62 4.12
CA MET A 77 8.19 -8.00 4.26
C MET A 77 7.72 -8.53 2.89
N PRO A 78 8.12 -9.74 2.51
CA PRO A 78 7.47 -10.43 1.39
C PRO A 78 5.96 -10.56 1.68
N TYR A 79 5.15 -10.43 0.66
CA TYR A 79 3.70 -10.47 0.80
C TYR A 79 3.04 -11.06 -0.43
N GLU A 80 2.07 -11.94 -0.26
CA GLU A 80 1.30 -12.50 -1.37
C GLU A 80 -0.19 -12.15 -1.18
N PRO A 81 -0.67 -11.07 -1.81
CA PRO A 81 -2.03 -10.58 -1.63
C PRO A 81 -3.11 -11.56 -2.07
N ARG A 82 -2.77 -12.50 -2.96
CA ARG A 82 -3.70 -13.52 -3.48
C ARG A 82 -3.96 -14.65 -2.50
N ASN A 83 -3.09 -14.80 -1.49
CA ASN A 83 -3.26 -15.82 -0.46
C ASN A 83 -4.38 -15.46 0.54
N ALA A 84 -4.86 -16.47 1.25
CA ALA A 84 -5.73 -16.27 2.40
C ALA A 84 -5.03 -15.34 3.44
N PRO A 85 -5.76 -14.50 4.19
CA PRO A 85 -5.16 -13.45 5.04
C PRO A 85 -4.03 -13.93 5.95
N HIS A 86 -4.18 -15.09 6.59
CA HIS A 86 -3.19 -15.67 7.50
C HIS A 86 -1.96 -16.29 6.80
N LEU A 87 -1.96 -16.37 5.47
CA LEU A 87 -0.86 -16.91 4.66
C LEU A 87 -0.16 -15.85 3.82
N ARG A 88 -0.62 -14.61 3.85
CA ARG A 88 -0.08 -13.55 2.99
C ARG A 88 1.38 -13.22 3.27
N TYR A 89 1.83 -13.39 4.49
CA TYR A 89 3.24 -13.17 4.88
C TYR A 89 4.06 -14.48 4.91
N ALA A 90 3.42 -15.63 4.71
CA ALA A 90 4.09 -16.93 4.63
C ALA A 90 4.64 -17.17 3.22
N THR A 91 5.45 -16.24 2.72
CA THR A 91 6.07 -16.29 1.40
C THR A 91 7.53 -15.86 1.50
N THR A 92 8.31 -16.16 0.47
CA THR A 92 9.73 -15.83 0.39
C THR A 92 10.01 -15.05 -0.89
N HIS A 93 11.16 -14.38 -0.94
CA HIS A 93 11.64 -13.72 -2.14
C HIS A 93 11.91 -14.75 -3.25
N GLN A 94 11.62 -14.36 -4.48
CA GLN A 94 11.99 -15.10 -5.69
C GLN A 94 13.32 -14.58 -6.25
N THR A 95 13.60 -13.29 -6.05
CA THR A 95 14.87 -12.66 -6.41
C THR A 95 15.91 -12.91 -5.31
N GLU A 96 17.18 -13.05 -5.67
CA GLU A 96 18.27 -13.33 -4.73
C GLU A 96 19.50 -12.45 -4.99
N GLY A 97 20.47 -12.52 -4.11
CA GLY A 97 21.80 -11.92 -4.28
C GLY A 97 21.78 -10.38 -4.35
N GLU A 98 22.58 -9.84 -5.25
CA GLU A 98 22.74 -8.39 -5.41
C GLU A 98 21.50 -7.71 -6.02
N GLU A 99 20.73 -8.42 -6.84
CA GLU A 99 19.47 -7.91 -7.40
C GLU A 99 18.44 -7.67 -6.30
N LEU A 100 18.28 -8.63 -5.38
CA LEU A 100 17.40 -8.46 -4.22
C LEU A 100 17.85 -7.27 -3.37
N LYS A 101 19.14 -7.14 -3.07
CA LYS A 101 19.66 -6.02 -2.28
C LYS A 101 19.34 -4.67 -2.91
N LYS A 102 19.54 -4.55 -4.22
CA LYS A 102 19.23 -3.34 -4.98
C LYS A 102 17.74 -3.03 -4.96
N LEU A 103 16.89 -4.04 -5.14
CA LEU A 103 15.44 -3.92 -5.10
C LEU A 103 14.97 -3.45 -3.72
N LEU A 104 15.41 -4.12 -2.65
CA LEU A 104 15.06 -3.74 -1.28
C LEU A 104 15.51 -2.33 -0.92
N LYS A 105 16.70 -1.92 -1.38
CA LYS A 105 17.15 -0.54 -1.21
C LYS A 105 16.24 0.46 -1.93
N THR A 106 15.83 0.16 -3.15
CA THR A 106 14.91 1.02 -3.92
C THR A 106 13.55 1.14 -3.22
N ILE A 107 13.00 0.02 -2.76
CA ILE A 107 11.74 -0.02 -2.01
C ILE A 107 11.84 0.78 -0.71
N HIS A 108 12.95 0.64 0.04
CA HIS A 108 13.22 1.42 1.23
C HIS A 108 13.20 2.92 0.93
N ASP A 109 13.97 3.36 -0.06
CA ASP A 109 14.12 4.78 -0.41
C ASP A 109 12.78 5.38 -0.91
N TYR A 110 11.99 4.61 -1.67
CA TYR A 110 10.66 5.03 -2.11
C TYR A 110 9.69 5.14 -0.93
N THR A 111 9.75 4.18 0.00
CA THR A 111 8.91 4.20 1.21
C THR A 111 9.17 5.46 2.04
N ILE A 112 10.42 5.81 2.29
CA ILE A 112 10.78 7.02 3.04
C ILE A 112 10.23 8.26 2.33
N LYS A 113 10.51 8.44 1.03
CA LYS A 113 10.04 9.59 0.25
C LYS A 113 8.52 9.74 0.26
N MET A 114 7.79 8.62 0.12
CA MET A 114 6.32 8.66 0.15
C MET A 114 5.80 9.04 1.53
N ASN A 115 6.37 8.50 2.60
CA ASN A 115 5.93 8.85 3.96
C ASN A 115 6.24 10.30 4.32
N GLU A 116 7.37 10.83 3.89
CA GLU A 116 7.71 12.26 4.02
C GLU A 116 6.70 13.14 3.27
N ALA A 117 6.38 12.80 2.03
CA ALA A 117 5.43 13.57 1.20
C ALA A 117 3.99 13.50 1.72
N LEU A 118 3.59 12.37 2.32
CA LEU A 118 2.25 12.13 2.87
C LEU A 118 2.12 12.60 4.33
N GLY A 119 3.22 12.83 5.03
CA GLY A 119 3.23 13.26 6.43
C GLY A 119 2.75 12.18 7.41
N TYR A 120 2.86 10.90 7.08
CA TYR A 120 2.46 9.83 7.99
C TYR A 120 3.54 9.49 9.01
N ASP A 121 3.13 9.41 10.27
CA ASP A 121 3.96 8.90 11.35
C ASP A 121 3.96 7.36 11.41
N PHE A 122 2.86 6.73 11.01
CA PHE A 122 2.73 5.28 10.92
C PHE A 122 1.98 4.94 9.63
N ASN A 123 2.58 4.14 8.78
CA ASN A 123 1.99 3.79 7.48
C ASN A 123 2.48 2.42 7.01
N THR A 124 1.74 1.80 6.11
CA THR A 124 2.24 0.74 5.24
C THR A 124 2.10 1.11 3.79
N VAL A 125 3.08 0.67 3.01
CA VAL A 125 3.09 0.78 1.55
C VAL A 125 3.15 -0.62 0.96
N GLU A 126 2.33 -0.88 -0.03
CA GLU A 126 2.37 -2.12 -0.82
C GLU A 126 3.02 -1.88 -2.17
N PHE A 127 3.98 -2.72 -2.52
CA PHE A 127 4.68 -2.69 -3.81
C PHE A 127 4.52 -4.00 -4.56
N ALA A 128 4.03 -3.90 -5.80
CA ALA A 128 4.13 -4.95 -6.80
C ALA A 128 5.39 -4.74 -7.64
N VAL A 129 6.14 -5.79 -7.93
CA VAL A 129 7.38 -5.69 -8.72
C VAL A 129 7.17 -6.34 -10.07
N ARG A 130 7.37 -5.57 -11.13
CA ARG A 130 7.38 -6.03 -12.53
C ARG A 130 8.70 -5.60 -13.18
N ASP A 131 9.41 -6.54 -13.76
CA ASP A 131 10.70 -6.30 -14.44
C ASP A 131 11.74 -5.60 -13.56
N GLY A 132 11.78 -5.95 -12.27
CA GLY A 132 12.67 -5.35 -11.28
C GLY A 132 12.29 -3.93 -10.83
N ILE A 133 11.15 -3.39 -11.31
CA ILE A 133 10.65 -2.06 -10.96
C ILE A 133 9.51 -2.18 -9.94
N PRO A 134 9.63 -1.58 -8.74
CA PRO A 134 8.57 -1.56 -7.76
C PRO A 134 7.52 -0.48 -8.09
N TYR A 135 6.27 -0.89 -8.18
CA TYR A 135 5.08 -0.05 -8.37
C TYR A 135 4.31 0.04 -7.05
N ALA A 136 4.05 1.23 -6.56
CA ALA A 136 3.23 1.42 -5.37
C ALA A 136 1.75 1.16 -5.68
N ILE A 137 1.16 0.17 -5.02
CA ILE A 137 -0.21 -0.28 -5.24
C ILE A 137 -1.18 0.31 -4.22
N ASP A 138 -0.78 0.32 -2.94
CA ASP A 138 -1.50 0.93 -1.83
C ASP A 138 -0.48 1.57 -0.89
N PHE A 139 -0.64 2.86 -0.60
CA PHE A 139 0.39 3.61 0.13
C PHE A 139 -0.17 4.62 1.15
N CYS A 140 -1.48 4.61 1.38
CA CYS A 140 -2.16 5.48 2.33
C CYS A 140 -2.87 4.64 3.40
N ASN A 141 -2.11 3.89 4.21
CA ASN A 141 -2.66 3.02 5.24
C ASN A 141 -2.08 3.34 6.63
N PRO A 142 -2.62 4.39 7.31
CA PRO A 142 -2.12 4.84 8.61
C PRO A 142 -2.50 3.95 9.79
N ALA A 143 -3.34 2.94 9.58
CA ALA A 143 -3.77 1.97 10.59
C ALA A 143 -3.69 0.54 10.05
N PRO A 144 -2.49 0.09 9.63
CA PRO A 144 -2.32 -1.22 9.02
C PRO A 144 -2.55 -2.35 10.02
N ASP A 145 -3.00 -3.50 9.48
CA ASP A 145 -3.04 -4.73 10.26
C ASP A 145 -1.63 -5.10 10.74
N ALA A 146 -1.50 -5.26 12.04
CA ALA A 146 -0.29 -5.68 12.74
C ALA A 146 -0.57 -6.86 13.69
N ASP A 147 -1.61 -7.65 13.42
CA ASP A 147 -1.94 -8.83 14.22
C ASP A 147 -0.81 -9.86 14.15
N ARG A 148 -0.42 -10.39 15.32
CA ARG A 148 0.66 -11.39 15.45
C ARG A 148 0.43 -12.62 14.57
N ASN A 149 -0.82 -13.07 14.45
CA ASN A 149 -1.16 -14.23 13.65
C ASN A 149 -1.11 -13.96 12.14
N SER A 150 -1.22 -12.68 11.75
CA SER A 150 -1.07 -12.25 10.35
C SER A 150 0.39 -12.06 9.97
N VAL A 151 1.08 -11.13 10.68
CA VAL A 151 2.43 -10.68 10.29
C VAL A 151 3.55 -11.59 10.81
N GLY A 152 3.25 -12.49 11.72
CA GLY A 152 4.20 -13.39 12.40
C GLY A 152 4.93 -12.71 13.56
N GLU A 153 5.53 -13.52 14.42
CA GLU A 153 6.12 -13.09 15.70
C GLU A 153 7.24 -12.06 15.53
N GLU A 154 8.15 -12.29 14.60
CA GLU A 154 9.30 -11.39 14.37
C GLU A 154 8.88 -10.00 13.89
N ASN A 155 7.96 -9.93 12.92
CA ASN A 155 7.46 -8.66 12.41
C ASN A 155 6.62 -7.95 13.46
N PHE A 156 5.78 -8.67 14.20
CA PHE A 156 5.02 -8.12 15.31
C PHE A 156 5.93 -7.50 16.38
N ALA A 157 6.96 -8.21 16.83
CA ALA A 157 7.90 -7.71 17.81
C ALA A 157 8.60 -6.42 17.33
N TRP A 158 9.03 -6.39 16.07
CA TRP A 158 9.62 -5.21 15.44
C TRP A 158 8.64 -4.02 15.43
N ILE A 159 7.40 -4.25 15.05
CA ILE A 159 6.36 -3.20 15.00
C ILE A 159 6.12 -2.62 16.41
N VAL A 160 5.94 -3.48 17.41
CA VAL A 160 5.71 -3.06 18.80
C VAL A 160 6.88 -2.22 19.32
N GLU A 161 8.12 -2.68 19.12
CA GLU A 161 9.32 -1.95 19.54
C GLU A 161 9.39 -0.56 18.91
N HIS A 162 9.22 -0.46 17.59
CA HIS A 162 9.37 0.81 16.88
C HIS A 162 8.18 1.74 17.09
N ALA A 163 6.96 1.22 17.24
CA ALA A 163 5.80 2.01 17.60
C ALA A 163 5.93 2.61 19.02
N ALA A 164 6.42 1.82 19.98
CA ALA A 164 6.67 2.31 21.34
C ALA A 164 7.75 3.41 21.35
N LYS A 165 8.85 3.24 20.61
CA LYS A 165 9.89 4.28 20.45
C LYS A 165 9.31 5.55 19.84
N LEU A 166 8.56 5.43 18.76
CA LEU A 166 7.91 6.56 18.10
C LEU A 166 6.96 7.29 19.05
N ALA A 167 6.11 6.57 19.80
CA ALA A 167 5.20 7.18 20.77
C ALA A 167 5.94 7.97 21.85
N VAL A 168 7.05 7.44 22.37
CA VAL A 168 7.89 8.14 23.35
C VAL A 168 8.56 9.38 22.75
N GLU A 169 9.09 9.30 21.52
CA GLU A 169 9.68 10.45 20.81
C GLU A 169 8.63 11.56 20.63
N LYS A 170 7.45 11.23 20.09
CA LYS A 170 6.35 12.19 19.90
C LYS A 170 5.85 12.81 21.18
N ALA A 171 5.79 12.04 22.28
CA ALA A 171 5.42 12.56 23.59
C ALA A 171 6.45 13.56 24.15
N LYS A 172 7.74 13.35 23.89
CA LYS A 172 8.81 14.28 24.28
C LYS A 172 8.83 15.57 23.45
N GLU A 173 8.45 15.47 22.17
CA GLU A 173 8.39 16.59 21.23
C GLU A 173 7.11 17.41 21.35
N TYR A 174 6.12 16.91 22.11
CA TYR A 174 4.82 17.55 22.23
C TYR A 174 4.92 18.92 22.89
N VAL A 175 4.38 19.92 22.20
CA VAL A 175 4.22 21.29 22.71
C VAL A 175 2.72 21.61 22.80
N PRO A 176 2.19 21.94 24.01
CA PRO A 176 0.79 22.29 24.16
C PRO A 176 0.39 23.48 23.26
N GLY A 177 -0.75 23.33 22.56
CA GLY A 177 -1.29 24.36 21.68
C GLY A 177 -0.65 24.43 20.28
N LYS A 178 0.41 23.67 20.01
CA LYS A 178 0.94 23.51 18.67
C LYS A 178 0.17 22.41 17.94
N PRO A 179 -0.40 22.66 16.76
CA PRO A 179 -1.07 21.59 16.00
C PRO A 179 -0.07 20.50 15.61
N ASN A 180 -0.40 19.25 15.89
CA ASN A 180 0.37 18.07 15.48
C ASN A 180 -0.09 17.55 14.10
N ILE A 181 -0.36 18.47 13.18
CA ILE A 181 -0.83 18.13 11.83
C ILE A 181 0.33 18.40 10.90
N ALA A 182 0.79 17.38 10.16
CA ALA A 182 1.86 17.50 9.19
C ALA A 182 1.43 18.22 7.89
N TRP A 183 0.16 18.45 7.73
CA TRP A 183 -0.43 19.16 6.60
C TRP A 183 -1.19 20.39 7.10
N GLY A 184 -0.73 21.52 6.69
CA GLY A 184 -1.37 22.82 6.89
C GLY A 184 -1.77 23.44 5.56
#